data_2a043abb8b44e2967d8bde49fe7d6352
#
_entry.id   2a043abb8b44e2967d8bde49fe7d6352
#
_cell.length_a   1.000
_cell.length_b   1.000
_cell.length_c   1.000
_cell.angle_alpha   90.00
_cell.angle_beta   90.00
_cell.angle_gamma   90.00
#
_symmetry.space_group_name_H-M   'P 1'
#
loop_
_entity.id
_entity.type
_entity.pdbx_description
1 polymer ?
#
loop_
_entity_poly.entity_id
_entity_poly.type
_entity_poly.pdbx_seq_one_letter_code
_entity_poly.pdbx_strand_id
1 'polypeptide(L)'
;QAESMAGSDLKHGKRLCGDADFCQKDKSEFAEDAMNDFTIKDMLAMQQTLQEKYKDKWETICPEAGKHKLLWMIGEVGEVIDIIKKNGDKKAVEDAAVRQQLVEEMADVLMYYNEVLMCYGIREQELKTTYIAKFEKNMTRW
;
A
#
# COMPACT_ATOMS: atom_id res chain seq x y z
N GLN A 1 -41.27 37.17 -21.42
CA GLN A 1 -41.74 35.76 -21.34
C GLN A 1 -40.59 34.90 -20.87
N ALA A 2 -40.81 34.27 -19.74
CA ALA A 2 -39.97 33.30 -19.07
C ALA A 2 -40.03 31.95 -19.78
N GLU A 3 -38.93 31.19 -19.68
CA GLU A 3 -38.91 29.73 -19.58
C GLU A 3 -37.49 29.35 -19.18
N SER A 4 -37.28 28.98 -17.99
CA SER A 4 -37.12 27.77 -17.21
C SER A 4 -36.75 26.53 -18.04
N MET A 5 -35.57 26.03 -17.84
CA MET A 5 -35.21 24.60 -17.96
C MET A 5 -34.09 24.29 -16.95
N ALA A 6 -34.43 23.82 -15.87
CA ALA A 6 -34.44 22.47 -15.31
C ALA A 6 -33.12 21.70 -15.48
N GLY A 7 -32.41 21.55 -14.41
CA GLY A 7 -31.75 20.49 -13.74
C GLY A 7 -31.40 19.24 -14.55
N SER A 8 -30.12 18.95 -14.67
CA SER A 8 -29.63 17.61 -14.98
C SER A 8 -29.06 16.98 -13.72
N ASP A 9 -29.79 15.99 -13.24
CA ASP A 9 -29.42 15.07 -12.19
C ASP A 9 -28.06 14.45 -12.44
N LEU A 10 -27.10 14.76 -11.60
CA LEU A 10 -25.89 13.97 -11.39
C LEU A 10 -26.30 12.71 -10.63
N LYS A 11 -26.65 11.67 -11.37
CA LYS A 11 -26.85 10.34 -10.81
C LYS A 11 -25.55 9.87 -10.17
N HIS A 12 -25.61 9.70 -8.86
CA HIS A 12 -24.61 9.08 -8.02
C HIS A 12 -24.13 7.76 -8.63
N GLY A 13 -22.87 7.71 -9.01
CA GLY A 13 -22.19 6.45 -9.29
C GLY A 13 -22.24 5.56 -8.04
N LYS A 14 -22.95 4.45 -8.13
CA LYS A 14 -22.90 3.38 -7.13
C LYS A 14 -21.43 2.96 -6.99
N ARG A 15 -20.85 3.19 -5.82
CA ARG A 15 -19.60 2.56 -5.42
C ARG A 15 -19.82 1.06 -5.45
N LEU A 16 -19.07 0.37 -6.27
CA LEU A 16 -18.92 -1.07 -6.19
C LEU A 16 -18.05 -1.37 -4.95
N CYS A 17 -18.66 -1.27 -3.75
CA CYS A 17 -18.14 -1.97 -2.60
C CYS A 17 -18.59 -3.42 -2.76
N GLY A 18 -17.69 -4.26 -3.26
CA GLY A 18 -17.82 -5.69 -3.13
C GLY A 18 -17.78 -6.03 -1.64
N ASP A 19 -18.69 -6.90 -1.27
CA ASP A 19 -18.83 -7.66 -0.03
C ASP A 19 -18.70 -6.91 1.30
N ALA A 20 -19.87 -6.78 1.95
CA ALA A 20 -20.06 -6.25 3.30
C ALA A 20 -19.31 -7.03 4.40
N ASP A 21 -18.70 -8.17 4.08
CA ASP A 21 -17.95 -9.01 5.04
C ASP A 21 -16.58 -8.43 5.41
N PHE A 22 -15.99 -7.55 4.61
CA PHE A 22 -14.72 -6.93 4.97
C PHE A 22 -14.85 -5.82 6.04
N CYS A 23 -16.05 -5.29 6.24
CA CYS A 23 -16.28 -4.14 7.14
C CYS A 23 -16.75 -4.53 8.56
N GLN A 24 -16.96 -5.84 8.86
CA GLN A 24 -17.50 -6.32 10.14
C GLN A 24 -16.64 -7.37 10.84
N LYS A 25 -15.33 -7.44 10.56
CA LYS A 25 -14.45 -8.21 11.43
C LYS A 25 -14.32 -7.51 12.79
N ASP A 26 -14.84 -8.19 13.81
CA ASP A 26 -14.80 -7.72 15.20
C ASP A 26 -13.35 -7.65 15.69
N LYS A 27 -13.06 -6.70 16.60
CA LYS A 27 -11.72 -6.53 17.19
C LYS A 27 -11.15 -7.79 17.84
N SER A 28 -11.99 -8.76 18.18
CA SER A 28 -11.59 -10.05 18.75
C SER A 28 -11.04 -11.02 17.69
N GLU A 29 -11.53 -11.01 16.45
CA GLU A 29 -11.01 -11.83 15.35
C GLU A 29 -9.61 -11.39 14.90
N PHE A 30 -9.28 -10.09 15.00
CA PHE A 30 -7.93 -9.59 14.74
C PHE A 30 -6.92 -10.02 15.81
N ALA A 31 -7.34 -10.40 17.00
CA ALA A 31 -6.44 -10.82 18.10
C ALA A 31 -6.06 -12.31 18.04
N GLU A 32 -6.89 -13.18 17.49
CA GLU A 32 -6.62 -14.62 17.36
C GLU A 32 -5.80 -14.99 16.12
N ASP A 33 -5.95 -14.26 15.01
CA ASP A 33 -5.13 -14.45 13.79
C ASP A 33 -3.68 -13.92 13.95
N ALA A 34 -3.41 -13.15 15.00
CA ALA A 34 -2.12 -12.49 15.22
C ALA A 34 -0.93 -13.43 15.48
N MET A 35 -1.15 -14.75 15.59
CA MET A 35 -0.05 -15.71 15.85
C MET A 35 0.66 -16.21 14.59
N ASN A 36 0.17 -15.89 13.38
CA ASN A 36 0.81 -16.25 12.11
C ASN A 36 0.85 -15.09 11.08
N ASP A 37 0.60 -13.85 11.50
CA ASP A 37 0.53 -12.75 10.58
C ASP A 37 1.92 -12.25 10.17
N PHE A 38 2.07 -12.03 8.86
CA PHE A 38 3.24 -11.39 8.27
C PHE A 38 3.25 -9.89 8.63
N THR A 39 4.20 -9.49 9.45
CA THR A 39 4.29 -8.14 10.03
C THR A 39 5.29 -7.25 9.31
N ILE A 40 5.22 -5.94 9.56
CA ILE A 40 6.26 -4.98 9.11
C ILE A 40 7.64 -5.38 9.65
N LYS A 41 7.71 -5.96 10.83
CA LYS A 41 8.97 -6.49 11.41
C LYS A 41 9.55 -7.59 10.54
N ASP A 42 8.71 -8.51 10.07
CA ASP A 42 9.13 -9.60 9.19
C ASP A 42 9.61 -9.05 7.84
N MET A 43 8.88 -8.08 7.26
CA MET A 43 9.28 -7.40 6.03
C MET A 43 10.65 -6.74 6.18
N LEU A 44 10.88 -5.98 7.26
CA LEU A 44 12.16 -5.33 7.55
C LEU A 44 13.30 -6.34 7.71
N ALA A 45 13.07 -7.44 8.43
CA ALA A 45 14.06 -8.50 8.62
C ALA A 45 14.43 -9.18 7.29
N MET A 46 13.44 -9.46 6.44
CA MET A 46 13.67 -10.02 5.10
C MET A 46 14.44 -9.05 4.21
N GLN A 47 14.09 -7.78 4.23
CA GLN A 47 14.79 -6.75 3.46
C GLN A 47 16.24 -6.57 3.93
N GLN A 48 16.48 -6.61 5.23
CA GLN A 48 17.83 -6.58 5.80
C GLN A 48 18.67 -7.79 5.34
N THR A 49 18.06 -8.96 5.28
CA THR A 49 18.71 -10.18 4.78
C THR A 49 19.11 -10.04 3.31
N LEU A 50 18.25 -9.45 2.47
CA LEU A 50 18.56 -9.16 1.07
C LEU A 50 19.70 -8.14 0.94
N GLN A 51 19.68 -7.06 1.72
CA GLN A 51 20.72 -6.04 1.72
C GLN A 51 22.09 -6.63 2.13
N GLU A 52 22.15 -7.48 3.14
CA GLU A 52 23.39 -8.15 3.53
C GLU A 52 23.89 -9.10 2.43
N LYS A 53 22.98 -9.87 1.81
CA LYS A 53 23.32 -10.79 0.71
C LYS A 53 23.90 -10.07 -0.51
N TYR A 54 23.39 -8.89 -0.82
CA TYR A 54 23.76 -8.14 -2.02
C TYR A 54 24.57 -6.86 -1.73
N LYS A 55 25.16 -6.75 -0.55
CA LYS A 55 25.91 -5.55 -0.10
C LYS A 55 27.00 -5.07 -1.04
N ASP A 56 27.58 -5.99 -1.82
CA ASP A 56 28.64 -5.66 -2.79
C ASP A 56 28.08 -5.19 -4.15
N LYS A 57 26.76 -5.26 -4.34
CA LYS A 57 26.08 -4.91 -5.60
C LYS A 57 25.06 -3.80 -5.43
N TRP A 58 24.43 -3.74 -4.27
CA TRP A 58 23.37 -2.79 -3.98
C TRP A 58 23.91 -1.57 -3.24
N GLU A 59 23.25 -0.44 -3.43
CA GLU A 59 23.55 0.77 -2.69
C GLU A 59 23.37 0.53 -1.19
N THR A 60 24.37 0.94 -0.42
CA THR A 60 24.38 0.80 1.04
C THR A 60 23.21 1.55 1.67
N ILE A 61 22.58 0.93 2.67
CA ILE A 61 21.52 1.57 3.46
C ILE A 61 22.17 2.67 4.33
N CYS A 62 21.84 3.90 4.00
CA CYS A 62 22.26 5.11 4.73
C CYS A 62 21.27 6.24 4.45
N PRO A 63 21.22 7.31 5.27
CA PRO A 63 20.30 8.42 5.05
C PRO A 63 20.42 9.08 3.67
N GLU A 64 21.64 9.14 3.14
CA GLU A 64 21.92 9.73 1.81
C GLU A 64 21.27 8.93 0.68
N ALA A 65 21.18 7.60 0.82
CA ALA A 65 20.53 6.71 -0.14
C ALA A 65 18.99 6.78 -0.08
N GLY A 66 18.43 7.29 1.00
CA GLY A 66 16.97 7.28 1.22
C GLY A 66 16.16 7.96 0.11
N LYS A 67 16.68 9.02 -0.49
CA LYS A 67 16.03 9.70 -1.63
C LYS A 67 16.02 8.82 -2.88
N HIS A 68 17.10 8.07 -3.13
CA HIS A 68 17.18 7.14 -4.26
C HIS A 68 16.16 6.01 -4.07
N LYS A 69 16.05 5.47 -2.85
CA LYS A 69 15.06 4.44 -2.53
C LYS A 69 13.62 4.93 -2.72
N LEU A 70 13.34 6.19 -2.37
CA LEU A 70 12.03 6.82 -2.68
C LEU A 70 11.77 6.95 -4.18
N LEU A 71 12.78 7.31 -4.98
CA LEU A 71 12.63 7.40 -6.43
C LEU A 71 12.37 6.02 -7.06
N TRP A 72 13.06 4.99 -6.60
CA TRP A 72 12.80 3.62 -7.02
C TRP A 72 11.38 3.19 -6.65
N MET A 73 10.94 3.46 -5.41
CA MET A 73 9.56 3.17 -4.99
C MET A 73 8.52 3.84 -5.89
N ILE A 74 8.76 5.08 -6.31
CA ILE A 74 7.89 5.77 -7.27
C ILE A 74 7.89 5.07 -8.63
N GLY A 75 9.03 4.52 -9.04
CA GLY A 75 9.14 3.67 -10.24
C GLY A 75 8.20 2.47 -10.16
N GLU A 76 8.26 1.71 -9.06
CA GLU A 76 7.38 0.55 -8.84
C GLU A 76 5.89 0.94 -8.80
N VAL A 77 5.55 2.09 -8.20
CA VAL A 77 4.18 2.64 -8.29
C VAL A 77 3.79 2.89 -9.75
N GLY A 78 4.72 3.31 -10.59
CA GLY A 78 4.54 3.45 -12.04
C GLY A 78 4.22 2.10 -12.71
N GLU A 79 4.92 1.02 -12.34
CA GLU A 79 4.66 -0.34 -12.84
C GLU A 79 3.24 -0.81 -12.44
N VAL A 80 2.82 -0.57 -11.21
CA VAL A 80 1.43 -0.83 -10.75
C VAL A 80 0.42 -0.11 -11.63
N ILE A 81 0.64 1.18 -11.90
CA ILE A 81 -0.24 2.00 -12.74
C ILE A 81 -0.29 1.44 -14.17
N ASP A 82 0.84 1.01 -14.72
CA ASP A 82 0.93 0.48 -16.07
C ASP A 82 0.18 -0.84 -16.24
N ILE A 83 0.21 -1.73 -15.25
CA ILE A 83 -0.58 -2.96 -15.25
C ILE A 83 -2.08 -2.62 -15.33
N ILE A 84 -2.54 -1.69 -14.51
CA ILE A 84 -3.95 -1.26 -14.49
C ILE A 84 -4.33 -0.60 -15.82
N LYS A 85 -3.49 0.29 -16.36
CA LYS A 85 -3.73 0.95 -17.63
C LYS A 85 -3.81 -0.01 -18.83
N LYS A 86 -2.90 -1.01 -18.87
CA LYS A 86 -2.85 -2.00 -19.94
C LYS A 86 -4.02 -2.97 -19.92
N ASN A 87 -4.49 -3.35 -18.74
CA ASN A 87 -5.47 -4.44 -18.59
C ASN A 87 -6.88 -3.93 -18.20
N GLY A 88 -6.99 -2.76 -17.59
CA GLY A 88 -8.20 -2.19 -17.03
C GLY A 88 -8.52 -2.72 -15.64
N ASP A 89 -9.26 -1.93 -14.86
CA ASP A 89 -9.57 -2.18 -13.45
C ASP A 89 -10.24 -3.54 -13.23
N LYS A 90 -11.15 -3.92 -14.14
CA LYS A 90 -11.89 -5.19 -14.02
C LYS A 90 -10.96 -6.40 -14.08
N LYS A 91 -10.03 -6.43 -15.05
CA LYS A 91 -9.07 -7.54 -15.16
C LYS A 91 -8.07 -7.55 -14.00
N ALA A 92 -7.68 -6.40 -13.49
CA ALA A 92 -6.82 -6.31 -12.30
C ALA A 92 -7.45 -6.98 -11.06
N VAL A 93 -8.78 -7.10 -11.02
CA VAL A 93 -9.51 -7.77 -9.94
C VAL A 93 -9.83 -9.23 -10.28
N GLU A 94 -10.32 -9.51 -11.48
CA GLU A 94 -10.95 -10.79 -11.84
C GLU A 94 -10.02 -11.77 -12.57
N ASP A 95 -8.99 -11.29 -13.28
CA ASP A 95 -8.04 -12.13 -14.01
C ASP A 95 -6.88 -12.54 -13.11
N ALA A 96 -6.71 -13.82 -12.87
CA ALA A 96 -5.71 -14.34 -11.94
C ALA A 96 -4.27 -13.98 -12.34
N ALA A 97 -3.94 -13.97 -13.64
CA ALA A 97 -2.59 -13.65 -14.11
C ALA A 97 -2.29 -12.15 -13.96
N VAL A 98 -3.23 -11.29 -14.31
CA VAL A 98 -3.11 -9.83 -14.13
C VAL A 98 -3.07 -9.49 -12.64
N ARG A 99 -3.89 -10.15 -11.83
CA ARG A 99 -3.89 -9.99 -10.37
C ARG A 99 -2.54 -10.35 -9.75
N GLN A 100 -1.94 -11.45 -10.19
CA GLN A 100 -0.63 -11.87 -9.70
C GLN A 100 0.44 -10.82 -10.02
N GLN A 101 0.50 -10.31 -11.25
CA GLN A 101 1.43 -9.24 -11.63
C GLN A 101 1.22 -7.98 -10.78
N LEU A 102 -0.03 -7.57 -10.57
CA LEU A 102 -0.36 -6.41 -9.75
C LEU A 102 0.14 -6.58 -8.30
N VAL A 103 -0.02 -7.77 -7.73
CA VAL A 103 0.43 -8.07 -6.36
C VAL A 103 1.96 -8.10 -6.27
N GLU A 104 2.66 -8.59 -7.29
CA GLU A 104 4.12 -8.56 -7.37
C GLU A 104 4.65 -7.14 -7.34
N GLU A 105 4.16 -6.23 -8.19
CA GLU A 105 4.58 -4.82 -8.20
C GLU A 105 4.20 -4.10 -6.88
N MET A 106 3.06 -4.43 -6.29
CA MET A 106 2.69 -3.89 -4.97
C MET A 106 3.65 -4.37 -3.87
N ALA A 107 4.18 -5.59 -3.98
CA ALA A 107 5.20 -6.09 -3.07
C ALA A 107 6.53 -5.33 -3.25
N ASP A 108 6.93 -5.02 -4.50
CA ASP A 108 8.14 -4.25 -4.79
C ASP A 108 8.04 -2.82 -4.24
N VAL A 109 6.88 -2.17 -4.33
CA VAL A 109 6.61 -0.90 -3.64
C VAL A 109 6.87 -1.01 -2.14
N LEU A 110 6.39 -2.09 -1.48
CA LEU A 110 6.63 -2.32 -0.05
C LEU A 110 8.09 -2.65 0.27
N MET A 111 8.80 -3.35 -0.62
CA MET A 111 10.22 -3.62 -0.44
C MET A 111 11.02 -2.32 -0.41
N TYR A 112 10.84 -1.44 -1.37
CA TYR A 112 11.48 -0.12 -1.36
C TYR A 112 11.02 0.77 -0.21
N TYR A 113 9.74 0.70 0.18
CA TYR A 113 9.25 1.38 1.38
C TYR A 113 10.03 0.96 2.64
N ASN A 114 10.26 -0.34 2.82
CA ASN A 114 11.06 -0.85 3.92
C ASN A 114 12.53 -0.39 3.85
N GLU A 115 13.12 -0.32 2.66
CA GLU A 115 14.46 0.26 2.50
C GLU A 115 14.52 1.73 2.91
N VAL A 116 13.48 2.51 2.60
CA VAL A 116 13.38 3.91 3.08
C VAL A 116 13.33 3.97 4.60
N LEU A 117 12.52 3.11 5.24
CA LEU A 117 12.49 3.02 6.70
C LEU A 117 13.88 2.71 7.27
N MET A 118 14.60 1.75 6.67
CA MET A 118 15.94 1.37 7.07
C MET A 118 16.93 2.53 6.89
N CYS A 119 16.89 3.25 5.78
CA CYS A 119 17.78 4.38 5.50
C CYS A 119 17.65 5.49 6.56
N TYR A 120 16.46 5.72 7.07
CA TYR A 120 16.22 6.74 8.08
C TYR A 120 16.12 6.19 9.51
N GLY A 121 16.42 4.92 9.71
CA GLY A 121 16.41 4.29 11.03
C GLY A 121 15.02 4.23 11.68
N ILE A 122 13.96 4.28 10.89
CA ILE A 122 12.58 4.21 11.38
C ILE A 122 12.26 2.75 11.74
N ARG A 123 11.99 2.51 13.03
CA ARG A 123 11.69 1.19 13.54
C ARG A 123 10.19 0.89 13.44
N GLU A 124 9.85 -0.40 13.39
CA GLU A 124 8.45 -0.85 13.32
C GLU A 124 7.57 -0.26 14.42
N GLN A 125 8.09 -0.19 15.65
CA GLN A 125 7.34 0.31 16.81
C GLN A 125 7.03 1.81 16.68
N GLU A 126 7.97 2.58 16.17
CA GLU A 126 7.79 4.01 15.89
C GLU A 126 6.71 4.22 14.83
N LEU A 127 6.81 3.47 13.72
CA LEU A 127 5.82 3.53 12.65
C LEU A 127 4.44 3.11 13.14
N LYS A 128 4.32 2.00 13.88
CA LYS A 128 3.07 1.50 14.45
C LYS A 128 2.40 2.54 15.33
N THR A 129 3.15 3.12 16.27
CA THR A 129 2.62 4.13 17.20
C THR A 129 2.11 5.35 16.43
N THR A 130 2.89 5.83 15.46
CA THR A 130 2.52 6.97 14.62
C THR A 130 1.32 6.67 13.73
N TYR A 131 1.24 5.47 13.16
CA TYR A 131 0.13 5.05 12.31
C TYR A 131 -1.19 5.02 13.11
N ILE A 132 -1.18 4.45 14.31
CA ILE A 132 -2.35 4.41 15.21
C ILE A 132 -2.82 5.82 15.57
N ALA A 133 -1.89 6.68 16.01
CA ALA A 133 -2.22 8.07 16.35
C ALA A 133 -2.78 8.84 15.14
N LYS A 134 -2.23 8.59 13.94
CA LYS A 134 -2.73 9.17 12.70
C LYS A 134 -4.13 8.69 12.34
N PHE A 135 -4.39 7.40 12.53
CA PHE A 135 -5.73 6.82 12.34
C PHE A 135 -6.74 7.47 13.29
N GLU A 136 -6.47 7.53 14.58
CA GLU A 136 -7.35 8.15 15.58
C GLU A 136 -7.66 9.62 15.23
N LYS A 137 -6.63 10.38 14.86
CA LYS A 137 -6.80 11.77 14.41
C LYS A 137 -7.71 11.86 13.17
N ASN A 138 -7.57 10.95 12.23
CA ASN A 138 -8.40 10.97 11.02
C ASN A 138 -9.86 10.58 11.30
N MET A 139 -10.11 9.70 12.28
CA MET A 139 -11.47 9.34 12.71
C MET A 139 -12.26 10.51 13.31
N THR A 140 -11.59 11.54 13.80
CA THR A 140 -12.22 12.72 14.40
C THR A 140 -12.21 13.95 13.49
N ARG A 141 -11.68 13.84 12.28
CA ARG A 141 -11.43 15.00 11.40
C ARG A 141 -12.63 15.43 10.56
N TRP A 142 -13.61 14.54 10.34
CA TRP A 142 -14.75 14.74 9.42
C TRP A 142 -16.12 14.64 10.12
#